data_f89857ab3860aeefade54074ceb895cf
#
_entry.id   f89857ab3860aeefade54074ceb895cf
#
_cell.length_a   1.000
_cell.length_b   1.000
_cell.length_c   1.000
_cell.angle_alpha   90.00
_cell.angle_beta   90.00
_cell.angle_gamma   90.00
#
_symmetry.space_group_name_H-M   'P 1'
#
loop_
_entity.id
_entity.type
_entity.pdbx_description
1 polymer ?
#
loop_
_entity_poly.entity_id
_entity_poly.type
_entity_poly.pdbx_seq_one_letter_code
_entity_poly.pdbx_strand_id
1 'polypeptide(L)'
;EALYAVCRHYGLYLFIDGARLGYGLTAPDNDLTLADITNNCDVFCIGGTKCGALFGEAAVIINPALKDDFRTIMKQGGAVLAKGRLLGLQFETLFTDGLYYKICRHGVELALQIKAAVQERGLGFVTDSTTNQQFIIFPQAMYDELSKQFALAPWEYMDDGRIAARICTSWATDPTQVDRLCSMIKAL
;
A
#
# COMPACT_ATOMS: atom_id res chain seq x y z
N GLU A 1 -1.99 2.70 19.29
CA GLU A 1 -1.94 3.25 20.66
C GLU A 1 -0.57 3.02 21.30
N ALA A 2 -0.11 1.76 21.49
CA ALA A 2 1.13 1.46 22.21
C ALA A 2 2.35 2.18 21.65
N LEU A 3 2.53 2.17 20.30
CA LEU A 3 3.63 2.89 19.65
C LEU A 3 3.58 4.40 19.91
N TYR A 4 2.39 5.00 19.82
CA TYR A 4 2.21 6.43 20.08
C TYR A 4 2.52 6.77 21.53
N ALA A 5 2.09 5.93 22.48
CA ALA A 5 2.42 6.09 23.89
C ALA A 5 3.94 6.06 24.16
N VAL A 6 4.67 5.16 23.50
CA VAL A 6 6.13 5.10 23.56
C VAL A 6 6.76 6.38 22.98
N CYS A 7 6.31 6.83 21.80
CA CYS A 7 6.79 8.08 21.20
C CYS A 7 6.59 9.27 22.17
N ARG A 8 5.39 9.38 22.76
CA ARG A 8 5.09 10.44 23.73
C ARG A 8 5.96 10.36 24.98
N HIS A 9 6.21 9.16 25.49
CA HIS A 9 7.08 8.96 26.67
C HIS A 9 8.51 9.49 26.42
N TYR A 10 9.04 9.32 25.22
CA TYR A 10 10.37 9.79 24.84
C TYR A 10 10.40 11.18 24.19
N GLY A 11 9.30 11.92 24.19
CA GLY A 11 9.20 13.25 23.58
C GLY A 11 9.36 13.24 22.05
N LEU A 12 9.05 12.13 21.41
CA LEU A 12 9.12 11.96 19.96
C LEU A 12 7.77 12.26 19.31
N TYR A 13 7.80 12.76 18.09
CA TYR A 13 6.63 12.84 17.21
C TYR A 13 6.50 11.54 16.40
N LEU A 14 5.26 11.09 16.22
CA LEU A 14 4.96 9.94 15.35
C LEU A 14 4.41 10.41 14.02
N PHE A 15 5.17 10.14 12.94
CA PHE A 15 4.74 10.29 11.57
C PHE A 15 4.39 8.93 10.96
N ILE A 16 3.24 8.83 10.32
CA ILE A 16 2.82 7.63 9.59
C ILE A 16 2.89 7.91 8.08
N ASP A 17 3.82 7.23 7.38
CA ASP A 17 3.83 7.21 5.92
C ASP A 17 2.66 6.36 5.41
N GLY A 18 1.62 7.03 4.96
CA GLY A 18 0.39 6.42 4.46
C GLY A 18 0.34 6.26 2.95
N ALA A 19 1.48 6.11 2.26
CA ALA A 19 1.54 5.95 0.79
C ALA A 19 0.65 4.81 0.26
N ARG A 20 0.34 3.82 1.09
CA ARG A 20 -0.58 2.70 0.82
C ARG A 20 -1.66 2.53 1.89
N LEU A 21 -2.01 3.62 2.56
CA LEU A 21 -2.92 3.58 3.70
C LEU A 21 -4.27 2.91 3.38
N GLY A 22 -4.83 3.19 2.20
CA GLY A 22 -6.11 2.62 1.78
C GLY A 22 -6.09 1.08 1.71
N TYR A 23 -4.98 0.48 1.29
CA TYR A 23 -4.85 -0.98 1.27
C TYR A 23 -4.71 -1.55 2.69
N GLY A 24 -4.00 -0.87 3.57
CA GLY A 24 -3.94 -1.27 4.98
C GLY A 24 -5.31 -1.19 5.66
N LEU A 25 -6.04 -0.09 5.44
CA LEU A 25 -7.38 0.10 6.02
C LEU A 25 -8.45 -0.86 5.46
N THR A 26 -8.18 -1.51 4.34
CA THR A 26 -9.12 -2.48 3.72
C THR A 26 -8.64 -3.92 3.81
N ALA A 27 -7.51 -4.17 4.46
CA ALA A 27 -7.05 -5.52 4.77
C ALA A 27 -8.06 -6.24 5.68
N PRO A 28 -8.30 -7.55 5.51
CA PRO A 28 -9.35 -8.27 6.24
C PRO A 28 -9.11 -8.38 7.75
N ASP A 29 -7.87 -8.28 8.18
CA ASP A 29 -7.44 -8.30 9.58
C ASP A 29 -7.25 -6.91 10.20
N ASN A 30 -7.56 -5.85 9.44
CA ASN A 30 -7.47 -4.48 9.96
C ASN A 30 -8.66 -4.15 10.86
N ASP A 31 -8.38 -3.64 12.04
CA ASP A 31 -9.33 -3.14 13.03
C ASP A 31 -9.29 -1.61 13.21
N LEU A 32 -8.46 -0.90 12.40
CA LEU A 32 -8.27 0.54 12.51
C LEU A 32 -9.14 1.31 11.52
N THR A 33 -9.57 2.49 11.97
CA THR A 33 -10.19 3.52 11.14
C THR A 33 -9.28 4.73 10.97
N LEU A 34 -9.62 5.67 10.10
CA LEU A 34 -8.91 6.96 10.04
C LEU A 34 -8.99 7.74 11.36
N ALA A 35 -10.08 7.59 12.12
CA ALA A 35 -10.21 8.21 13.42
C ALA A 35 -9.20 7.63 14.41
N ASP A 36 -8.99 6.32 14.42
CA ASP A 36 -7.99 5.67 15.28
C ASP A 36 -6.58 6.15 14.95
N ILE A 37 -6.26 6.27 13.66
CA ILE A 37 -4.97 6.83 13.19
C ILE A 37 -4.81 8.27 13.67
N THR A 38 -5.85 9.11 13.49
CA THR A 38 -5.86 10.51 13.91
C THR A 38 -5.61 10.66 15.40
N ASN A 39 -6.14 9.76 16.22
CA ASN A 39 -5.98 9.80 17.67
C ASN A 39 -4.62 9.28 18.16
N ASN A 40 -3.84 8.63 17.29
CA ASN A 40 -2.63 7.89 17.67
C ASN A 40 -1.38 8.27 16.85
N CYS A 41 -1.34 9.47 16.26
CA CYS A 41 -0.14 10.02 15.62
C CYS A 41 -0.15 11.56 15.67
N ASP A 42 0.99 12.16 15.30
CA ASP A 42 1.11 13.62 15.19
C ASP A 42 0.87 14.09 13.75
N VAL A 43 1.31 13.29 12.76
CA VAL A 43 1.15 13.56 11.32
C VAL A 43 0.98 12.22 10.60
N PHE A 44 0.15 12.21 9.57
CA PHE A 44 0.13 11.09 8.62
C PHE A 44 -0.16 11.55 7.21
N CYS A 45 0.23 10.75 6.22
CA CYS A 45 -0.14 10.97 4.83
C CYS A 45 -1.25 10.01 4.41
N ILE A 46 -2.14 10.48 3.54
CA ILE A 46 -3.08 9.65 2.80
C ILE A 46 -2.56 9.57 1.37
N GLY A 47 -2.02 8.42 1.00
CA GLY A 47 -1.47 8.20 -0.34
C GLY A 47 -2.55 8.24 -1.40
N GLY A 48 -2.35 9.06 -2.43
CA GLY A 48 -3.25 9.17 -3.57
C GLY A 48 -2.77 8.37 -4.78
N THR A 49 -1.53 8.56 -5.17
CA THR A 49 -0.95 8.02 -6.43
C THR A 49 -1.08 6.51 -6.59
N LYS A 50 -0.95 5.74 -5.51
CA LYS A 50 -1.10 4.28 -5.52
C LYS A 50 -2.55 3.83 -5.32
N CYS A 51 -3.44 4.75 -4.98
CA CYS A 51 -4.81 4.49 -4.55
C CYS A 51 -5.84 5.27 -5.41
N GLY A 52 -5.56 5.46 -6.70
CA GLY A 52 -6.51 6.00 -7.67
C GLY A 52 -6.34 7.45 -8.07
N ALA A 53 -5.53 8.25 -7.36
CA ALA A 53 -5.20 9.59 -7.80
C ALA A 53 -4.14 9.58 -8.91
N LEU A 54 -4.17 10.58 -9.78
CA LEU A 54 -3.15 10.77 -10.82
C LEU A 54 -1.80 11.18 -10.21
N PHE A 55 -1.82 11.96 -9.14
CA PHE A 55 -0.63 12.45 -8.43
C PHE A 55 -1.01 12.99 -7.05
N GLY A 56 -0.03 13.10 -6.17
CA GLY A 56 -0.13 13.78 -4.89
C GLY A 56 -0.52 12.89 -3.71
N GLU A 57 -0.41 13.50 -2.56
CA GLU A 57 -0.78 12.94 -1.26
C GLU A 57 -1.49 14.01 -0.43
N ALA A 58 -2.34 13.60 0.49
CA ALA A 58 -2.91 14.48 1.49
C ALA A 58 -2.11 14.33 2.80
N ALA A 59 -1.47 15.41 3.25
CA ALA A 59 -0.83 15.46 4.56
C ALA A 59 -1.85 15.90 5.61
N VAL A 60 -2.02 15.09 6.65
CA VAL A 60 -2.91 15.36 7.78
C VAL A 60 -2.07 15.64 9.02
N ILE A 61 -2.06 16.89 9.47
CA ILE A 61 -1.29 17.33 10.62
C ILE A 61 -2.23 17.49 11.81
N ILE A 62 -2.08 16.62 12.79
CA ILE A 62 -2.91 16.58 13.99
C ILE A 62 -2.32 17.51 15.05
N ASN A 63 -1.03 17.37 15.33
CA ASN A 63 -0.35 18.14 16.37
C ASN A 63 -0.26 19.62 15.99
N PRO A 64 -0.85 20.54 16.78
CA PRO A 64 -0.82 21.97 16.47
C PRO A 64 0.59 22.56 16.35
N ALA A 65 1.55 22.08 17.15
CA ALA A 65 2.93 22.57 17.12
C ALA A 65 3.65 22.33 15.79
N LEU A 66 3.12 21.44 14.93
CA LEU A 66 3.67 21.13 13.61
C LEU A 66 2.96 21.87 12.48
N LYS A 67 1.96 22.71 12.79
CA LYS A 67 1.19 23.48 11.79
C LYS A 67 1.79 24.84 11.49
N ASP A 68 2.54 25.40 12.44
CA ASP A 68 3.11 26.72 12.30
C ASP A 68 4.06 26.77 11.10
N ASP A 69 3.88 27.79 10.26
CA ASP A 69 4.63 28.00 9.02
C ASP A 69 4.64 26.85 8.00
N PHE A 70 3.92 25.75 8.24
CA PHE A 70 3.93 24.58 7.36
C PHE A 70 3.65 24.94 5.88
N ARG A 71 2.65 25.81 5.63
CA ARG A 71 2.33 26.25 4.26
C ARG A 71 3.48 27.04 3.62
N THR A 72 4.16 27.85 4.39
CA THR A 72 5.32 28.63 3.93
C THR A 72 6.49 27.70 3.62
N ILE A 73 6.79 26.76 4.49
CA ILE A 73 7.81 25.72 4.31
C ILE A 73 7.50 24.86 3.06
N MET A 74 6.26 24.44 2.90
CA MET A 74 5.79 23.68 1.74
C MET A 74 6.00 24.48 0.44
N LYS A 75 5.70 25.78 0.46
CA LYS A 75 5.92 26.67 -0.69
C LYS A 75 7.42 26.84 -1.00
N GLN A 76 8.27 27.02 0.00
CA GLN A 76 9.72 27.10 -0.14
C GLN A 76 10.29 25.80 -0.74
N GLY A 77 9.75 24.64 -0.35
CA GLY A 77 10.10 23.33 -0.92
C GLY A 77 9.54 23.06 -2.32
N GLY A 78 8.84 24.00 -2.93
CA GLY A 78 8.24 23.84 -4.26
C GLY A 78 6.99 22.95 -4.30
N ALA A 79 6.42 22.60 -3.15
CA ALA A 79 5.30 21.67 -3.05
C ALA A 79 3.90 22.34 -3.14
N VAL A 80 3.83 23.64 -3.44
CA VAL A 80 2.56 24.34 -3.63
C VAL A 80 2.29 24.57 -5.11
N LEU A 81 1.30 23.85 -5.65
CA LEU A 81 0.83 24.07 -7.01
C LEU A 81 0.02 25.37 -7.11
N ALA A 82 0.24 26.17 -8.16
CA ALA A 82 -0.56 27.34 -8.47
C ALA A 82 -2.05 27.00 -8.69
N LYS A 83 -2.33 25.82 -9.21
CA LYS A 83 -3.68 25.26 -9.43
C LYS A 83 -3.94 24.07 -8.49
N GLY A 84 -3.61 24.22 -7.20
CA GLY A 84 -3.70 23.16 -6.18
C GLY A 84 -5.09 22.54 -6.00
N ARG A 85 -6.15 23.20 -6.47
CA ARG A 85 -7.51 22.62 -6.50
C ARG A 85 -7.59 21.29 -7.26
N LEU A 86 -6.69 21.04 -8.23
CA LEU A 86 -6.64 19.78 -8.97
C LEU A 86 -6.27 18.60 -8.04
N LEU A 87 -5.42 18.83 -7.04
CA LEU A 87 -5.13 17.86 -5.99
C LEU A 87 -6.35 17.64 -5.09
N GLY A 88 -6.96 18.73 -4.60
CA GLY A 88 -8.14 18.68 -3.74
C GLY A 88 -9.30 17.93 -4.39
N LEU A 89 -9.59 18.20 -5.67
CA LEU A 89 -10.67 17.56 -6.43
C LEU A 89 -10.48 16.03 -6.53
N GLN A 90 -9.23 15.55 -6.68
CA GLN A 90 -8.94 14.10 -6.67
C GLN A 90 -9.31 13.47 -5.33
N PHE A 91 -8.89 14.08 -4.22
CA PHE A 91 -9.20 13.57 -2.87
C PHE A 91 -10.69 13.70 -2.54
N GLU A 92 -11.35 14.79 -2.93
CA GLU A 92 -12.80 14.94 -2.81
C GLU A 92 -13.52 13.79 -3.52
N THR A 93 -13.14 13.48 -4.77
CA THR A 93 -13.71 12.38 -5.54
C THR A 93 -13.44 11.04 -4.87
N LEU A 94 -12.21 10.78 -4.43
CA LEU A 94 -11.83 9.51 -3.80
C LEU A 94 -12.59 9.27 -2.49
N PHE A 95 -12.84 10.32 -1.70
CA PHE A 95 -13.58 10.16 -0.44
C PHE A 95 -15.10 10.27 -0.58
N THR A 96 -15.60 10.70 -1.75
CA THR A 96 -17.05 10.68 -2.04
C THR A 96 -17.52 9.22 -2.14
N ASP A 97 -18.63 8.91 -1.45
CA ASP A 97 -19.28 7.58 -1.42
C ASP A 97 -18.33 6.42 -1.10
N GLY A 98 -17.23 6.70 -0.40
CA GLY A 98 -16.25 5.70 0.01
C GLY A 98 -15.47 5.06 -1.14
N LEU A 99 -15.34 5.74 -2.27
CA LEU A 99 -14.63 5.22 -3.45
C LEU A 99 -13.21 4.80 -3.12
N TYR A 100 -12.47 5.57 -2.32
CA TYR A 100 -11.11 5.26 -1.88
C TYR A 100 -10.99 3.84 -1.30
N TYR A 101 -11.91 3.50 -0.40
CA TYR A 101 -11.92 2.16 0.22
C TYR A 101 -12.36 1.07 -0.76
N LYS A 102 -13.31 1.35 -1.64
CA LYS A 102 -13.79 0.37 -2.63
C LYS A 102 -12.68 -0.05 -3.58
N ILE A 103 -11.95 0.92 -4.14
CA ILE A 103 -10.87 0.63 -5.09
C ILE A 103 -9.63 0.02 -4.43
N CYS A 104 -9.32 0.40 -3.19
CA CYS A 104 -8.23 -0.23 -2.43
C CYS A 104 -8.58 -1.67 -2.04
N ARG A 105 -9.81 -1.94 -1.64
CA ARG A 105 -10.31 -3.29 -1.34
C ARG A 105 -10.19 -4.21 -2.55
N HIS A 106 -10.55 -3.74 -3.76
CA HIS A 106 -10.34 -4.48 -5.00
C HIS A 106 -8.88 -4.95 -5.14
N GLY A 107 -7.91 -4.06 -4.91
CA GLY A 107 -6.50 -4.44 -4.94
C GLY A 107 -6.12 -5.48 -3.89
N VAL A 108 -6.65 -5.37 -2.67
CA VAL A 108 -6.42 -6.35 -1.59
C VAL A 108 -7.02 -7.71 -1.94
N GLU A 109 -8.27 -7.76 -2.41
CA GLU A 109 -8.95 -9.01 -2.79
C GLU A 109 -8.17 -9.77 -3.87
N LEU A 110 -7.68 -9.07 -4.90
CA LEU A 110 -6.85 -9.67 -5.94
C LEU A 110 -5.50 -10.18 -5.41
N ALA A 111 -4.87 -9.48 -4.47
CA ALA A 111 -3.65 -9.97 -3.82
C ALA A 111 -3.90 -11.24 -3.00
N LEU A 112 -5.02 -11.31 -2.30
CA LEU A 112 -5.41 -12.48 -1.52
C LEU A 112 -5.77 -13.68 -2.41
N GLN A 113 -6.33 -13.44 -3.60
CA GLN A 113 -6.54 -14.48 -4.61
C GLN A 113 -5.21 -15.08 -5.07
N ILE A 114 -4.19 -14.23 -5.33
CA ILE A 114 -2.83 -14.71 -5.65
C ILE A 114 -2.26 -15.51 -4.48
N LYS A 115 -2.38 -14.97 -3.24
CA LYS A 115 -1.92 -15.66 -2.03
C LYS A 115 -2.53 -17.05 -1.90
N ALA A 116 -3.84 -17.20 -2.13
CA ALA A 116 -4.52 -18.50 -2.08
C ALA A 116 -3.96 -19.48 -3.11
N ALA A 117 -3.71 -19.05 -4.35
CA ALA A 117 -3.10 -19.89 -5.39
C ALA A 117 -1.68 -20.35 -5.02
N VAL A 118 -0.89 -19.47 -4.42
CA VAL A 118 0.46 -19.75 -3.92
C VAL A 118 0.43 -20.77 -2.78
N GLN A 119 -0.50 -20.61 -1.85
CA GLN A 119 -0.70 -21.57 -0.73
C GLN A 119 -1.14 -22.95 -1.23
N GLU A 120 -2.08 -23.00 -2.16
CA GLU A 120 -2.56 -24.24 -2.79
C GLU A 120 -1.41 -24.98 -3.51
N ARG A 121 -0.48 -24.24 -4.10
CA ARG A 121 0.73 -24.79 -4.74
C ARG A 121 1.80 -25.22 -3.74
N GLY A 122 1.66 -24.89 -2.47
CA GLY A 122 2.62 -25.21 -1.40
C GLY A 122 3.88 -24.34 -1.41
N LEU A 123 3.83 -23.15 -2.02
CA LEU A 123 4.94 -22.20 -2.01
C LEU A 123 4.97 -21.38 -0.72
N GLY A 124 6.16 -20.92 -0.35
CA GLY A 124 6.37 -20.09 0.85
C GLY A 124 6.25 -18.58 0.59
N PHE A 125 6.20 -17.85 1.68
CA PHE A 125 6.24 -16.39 1.70
C PHE A 125 7.37 -15.89 2.57
N VAL A 126 7.93 -14.72 2.24
CA VAL A 126 8.86 -14.00 3.13
C VAL A 126 8.13 -13.47 4.36
N THR A 127 6.90 -13.00 4.16
CA THR A 127 6.02 -12.51 5.22
C THR A 127 4.57 -12.84 4.89
N ASP A 128 3.77 -13.09 5.90
CA ASP A 128 2.33 -13.37 5.77
C ASP A 128 1.55 -12.06 5.65
N SER A 129 1.52 -11.50 4.44
CA SER A 129 0.84 -10.24 4.16
C SER A 129 -0.66 -10.46 3.90
N THR A 130 -1.47 -9.55 4.43
CA THR A 130 -2.92 -9.46 4.19
C THR A 130 -3.30 -8.25 3.33
N THR A 131 -2.28 -7.50 2.86
CA THR A 131 -2.46 -6.30 2.04
C THR A 131 -2.29 -6.58 0.55
N ASN A 132 -2.23 -5.52 -0.25
CA ASN A 132 -2.05 -5.60 -1.70
C ASN A 132 -0.64 -5.99 -2.16
N GLN A 133 0.28 -6.31 -1.25
CA GLN A 133 1.65 -6.74 -1.56
C GLN A 133 1.88 -8.16 -1.06
N GLN A 134 2.27 -9.07 -1.96
CA GLN A 134 2.63 -10.44 -1.63
C GLN A 134 4.11 -10.66 -1.92
N PHE A 135 4.83 -11.25 -0.98
CA PHE A 135 6.27 -11.53 -1.08
C PHE A 135 6.45 -13.06 -1.13
N ILE A 136 6.48 -13.60 -2.34
CA ILE A 136 6.38 -15.03 -2.61
C ILE A 136 7.76 -15.60 -2.90
N ILE A 137 8.07 -16.76 -2.33
CA ILE A 137 9.32 -17.49 -2.56
C ILE A 137 9.10 -18.53 -3.67
N PHE A 138 9.71 -18.30 -4.82
CA PHE A 138 9.62 -19.19 -5.98
C PHE A 138 10.89 -20.01 -6.16
N PRO A 139 10.79 -21.29 -6.62
CA PRO A 139 11.91 -21.97 -7.28
C PRO A 139 12.37 -21.15 -8.48
N GLN A 140 13.69 -21.11 -8.76
CA GLN A 140 14.26 -20.33 -9.88
C GLN A 140 13.55 -20.62 -11.21
N ALA A 141 13.38 -21.90 -11.56
CA ALA A 141 12.76 -22.29 -12.83
C ALA A 141 11.31 -21.79 -12.97
N MET A 142 10.55 -21.77 -11.88
CA MET A 142 9.18 -21.27 -11.88
C MET A 142 9.16 -19.73 -12.01
N TYR A 143 10.05 -19.04 -11.31
CA TYR A 143 10.21 -17.59 -11.44
C TYR A 143 10.54 -17.19 -12.89
N ASP A 144 11.49 -17.91 -13.52
CA ASP A 144 11.91 -17.65 -14.90
C ASP A 144 10.75 -17.84 -15.88
N GLU A 145 9.94 -18.88 -15.70
CA GLU A 145 8.78 -19.14 -16.56
C GLU A 145 7.68 -18.09 -16.39
N LEU A 146 7.35 -17.73 -15.15
CA LEU A 146 6.37 -16.68 -14.86
C LEU A 146 6.85 -15.31 -15.38
N SER A 147 8.14 -15.01 -15.27
CA SER A 147 8.74 -13.75 -15.69
C SER A 147 8.72 -13.52 -17.21
N LYS A 148 8.48 -14.57 -18.02
CA LYS A 148 8.26 -14.43 -19.46
C LYS A 148 6.93 -13.73 -19.78
N GLN A 149 5.97 -13.77 -18.87
CA GLN A 149 4.61 -13.28 -19.12
C GLN A 149 4.17 -12.17 -18.14
N PHE A 150 4.82 -12.07 -16.99
CA PHE A 150 4.51 -11.08 -15.94
C PHE A 150 5.77 -10.36 -15.49
N ALA A 151 5.68 -9.06 -15.28
CA ALA A 151 6.76 -8.26 -14.71
C ALA A 151 6.84 -8.50 -13.19
N LEU A 152 7.52 -9.58 -12.78
CA LEU A 152 7.75 -9.89 -11.39
C LEU A 152 8.96 -9.11 -10.87
N ALA A 153 8.81 -8.37 -9.77
CA ALA A 153 9.90 -7.62 -9.16
C ALA A 153 10.68 -8.54 -8.21
N PRO A 154 11.94 -8.90 -8.51
CA PRO A 154 12.78 -9.66 -7.57
C PRO A 154 12.95 -8.82 -6.30
N TRP A 155 12.77 -9.46 -5.16
CA TRP A 155 12.92 -8.87 -3.84
C TRP A 155 14.24 -9.29 -3.20
N GLU A 156 14.53 -10.60 -3.26
CA GLU A 156 15.71 -11.19 -2.67
C GLU A 156 16.10 -12.47 -3.42
N TYR A 157 17.39 -12.66 -3.65
CA TYR A 157 17.96 -13.89 -4.16
C TYR A 157 18.47 -14.71 -2.96
N MET A 158 17.90 -15.90 -2.78
CA MET A 158 18.20 -16.75 -1.62
C MET A 158 19.40 -17.65 -1.87
N ASP A 159 20.16 -17.99 -0.83
CA ASP A 159 21.38 -18.82 -0.92
C ASP A 159 21.11 -20.24 -1.45
N ASP A 160 19.86 -20.72 -1.33
CA ASP A 160 19.44 -22.05 -1.82
C ASP A 160 18.96 -22.05 -3.29
N GLY A 161 19.15 -20.95 -4.00
CA GLY A 161 18.78 -20.80 -5.40
C GLY A 161 17.30 -20.48 -5.67
N ARG A 162 16.52 -20.16 -4.61
CA ARG A 162 15.16 -19.64 -4.77
C ARG A 162 15.19 -18.12 -4.91
N ILE A 163 14.09 -17.57 -5.42
CA ILE A 163 13.92 -16.11 -5.54
C ILE A 163 12.65 -15.70 -4.78
N ALA A 164 12.79 -14.78 -3.85
CA ALA A 164 11.66 -14.06 -3.34
C ALA A 164 11.27 -12.95 -4.34
N ALA A 165 10.02 -12.92 -4.77
CA ALA A 165 9.50 -11.90 -5.65
C ALA A 165 8.33 -11.16 -5.02
N ARG A 166 8.29 -9.84 -5.22
CA ARG A 166 7.17 -9.02 -4.79
C ARG A 166 6.14 -8.86 -5.90
N ILE A 167 4.91 -9.25 -5.61
CA ILE A 167 3.74 -9.00 -6.46
C ILE A 167 2.88 -7.93 -5.78
N CYS A 168 2.58 -6.86 -6.52
CA CYS A 168 1.72 -5.79 -6.05
C CYS A 168 0.49 -5.67 -6.93
N THR A 169 -0.67 -5.78 -6.36
CA THR A 169 -1.94 -5.41 -7.00
C THR A 169 -2.31 -3.97 -6.67
N SER A 170 -3.19 -3.40 -7.44
CA SER A 170 -3.64 -2.02 -7.26
C SER A 170 -5.10 -1.85 -7.65
N TRP A 171 -5.61 -0.66 -7.47
CA TRP A 171 -6.93 -0.24 -7.91
C TRP A 171 -7.19 -0.47 -9.42
N ALA A 172 -6.13 -0.48 -10.24
CA ALA A 172 -6.22 -0.66 -11.69
C ALA A 172 -5.82 -2.07 -12.15
N THR A 173 -5.57 -3.00 -11.23
CA THR A 173 -5.21 -4.37 -11.61
C THR A 173 -6.40 -5.09 -12.23
N ASP A 174 -6.19 -5.63 -13.42
CA ASP A 174 -7.20 -6.39 -14.16
C ASP A 174 -7.36 -7.80 -13.54
N PRO A 175 -8.56 -8.17 -13.08
CA PRO A 175 -8.84 -9.49 -12.52
C PRO A 175 -8.47 -10.64 -13.47
N THR A 176 -8.63 -10.47 -14.78
CA THR A 176 -8.32 -11.50 -15.77
C THR A 176 -6.83 -11.85 -15.81
N GLN A 177 -5.96 -10.85 -15.57
CA GLN A 177 -4.52 -11.08 -15.47
C GLN A 177 -4.15 -11.79 -14.15
N VAL A 178 -4.88 -11.53 -13.07
CA VAL A 178 -4.72 -12.26 -11.81
C VAL A 178 -5.15 -13.71 -11.96
N ASP A 179 -6.29 -13.98 -12.60
CA ASP A 179 -6.76 -15.34 -12.89
C ASP A 179 -5.74 -16.12 -13.71
N ARG A 180 -5.17 -15.46 -14.73
CA ARG A 180 -4.12 -16.05 -15.57
C ARG A 180 -2.86 -16.37 -14.76
N LEU A 181 -2.39 -15.44 -13.93
CA LEU A 181 -1.25 -15.65 -13.04
C LEU A 181 -1.50 -16.81 -12.07
N CYS A 182 -2.66 -16.84 -11.41
CA CYS A 182 -3.04 -17.92 -10.50
C CYS A 182 -3.07 -19.28 -11.19
N SER A 183 -3.62 -19.35 -12.41
CA SER A 183 -3.66 -20.57 -13.20
C SER A 183 -2.25 -21.06 -13.55
N MET A 184 -1.34 -20.16 -13.91
CA MET A 184 0.05 -20.52 -14.19
C MET A 184 0.81 -20.97 -12.94
N ILE A 185 0.60 -20.31 -11.79
CA ILE A 185 1.20 -20.70 -10.51
C ILE A 185 0.78 -22.14 -10.14
N LYS A 186 -0.48 -22.49 -10.34
CA LYS A 186 -1.00 -23.83 -10.04
C LYS A 186 -0.51 -24.90 -11.00
N ALA A 187 -0.24 -24.57 -12.26
CA ALA A 187 0.16 -25.50 -13.30
C ALA A 187 1.65 -25.83 -13.29
N LEU A 188 2.51 -24.91 -12.84
CA LEU A 188 3.97 -25.06 -12.74
C LEU A 188 4.40 -25.76 -11.45
#